data_a67c343ef85bdee6dd1fd8a7752b57da
#
_entry.id   a67c343ef85bdee6dd1fd8a7752b57da
#
_cell.length_a   1.000
_cell.length_b   1.000
_cell.length_c   1.000
_cell.angle_alpha   90.00
_cell.angle_beta   90.00
_cell.angle_gamma   90.00
#
_symmetry.space_group_name_H-M   'P 1'
#
loop_
_entity.id
_entity.type
_entity.pdbx_description
1 polymer ?
#
loop_
_entity_poly.entity_id
_entity_poly.type
_entity_poly.pdbx_seq_one_letter_code
_entity_poly.pdbx_strand_id
1 'polypeptide(L)'
;VTLGYAGDASYFLVYGTIAEGLAQAGGTLAAQVKVARLLSQGEALPQAAMGWNAVGLNVVPVFNPSMGYVNYVVPAVFVLILHQVLLLGTGILGATQNQRSGRGEQGYWQQVPVLALLLARTLVVGGLFVLPVTYFFGFCFDYYGIARTAEPAALWLFTLPFLLATTWLGVVLGALFTRRDLPTQVVLISSLPLVFLAGFIWPLELIPTPLNWLAQWVPSTPAIEGFL
;
A
#
# COMPACT_ATOMS: atom_id res chain seq x y z
N VAL A 1 9.44 24.50 -27.93
CA VAL A 1 8.20 24.40 -27.09
C VAL A 1 8.42 23.28 -26.11
N THR A 2 8.43 23.58 -24.83
CA THR A 2 8.48 22.58 -23.75
C THR A 2 7.07 22.30 -23.27
N LEU A 3 6.66 21.04 -23.30
CA LEU A 3 5.40 20.57 -22.73
C LEU A 3 5.70 20.04 -21.33
N GLY A 4 5.13 20.68 -20.30
CA GLY A 4 5.22 20.19 -18.93
C GLY A 4 4.10 19.19 -18.66
N TYR A 5 4.44 18.01 -18.14
CA TYR A 5 3.50 17.02 -17.60
C TYR A 5 3.92 16.70 -16.17
N ALA A 6 2.99 16.74 -15.25
CA ALA A 6 3.19 16.32 -13.87
C ALA A 6 2.26 15.16 -13.56
N GLY A 7 2.80 14.07 -13.03
CA GLY A 7 2.05 12.90 -12.63
C GLY A 7 2.63 12.30 -11.37
N ASP A 8 1.79 11.67 -10.57
CA ASP A 8 2.20 10.97 -9.36
C ASP A 8 2.88 9.64 -9.72
N ALA A 9 4.17 9.55 -9.43
CA ALA A 9 4.98 8.36 -9.69
C ALA A 9 4.82 7.27 -8.62
N SER A 10 4.03 7.49 -7.57
CA SER A 10 3.66 6.46 -6.59
C SER A 10 2.89 5.34 -7.26
N TYR A 11 2.04 5.65 -8.22
CA TYR A 11 1.37 4.65 -9.08
C TYR A 11 2.23 4.35 -10.32
N PHE A 12 3.42 3.83 -10.10
CA PHE A 12 4.46 3.75 -11.13
C PHE A 12 4.02 3.00 -12.41
N LEU A 13 3.15 2.01 -12.34
CA LEU A 13 2.62 1.31 -13.52
C LEU A 13 1.78 2.24 -14.39
N VAL A 14 0.88 3.01 -13.79
CA VAL A 14 0.04 3.98 -14.50
C VAL A 14 0.89 5.13 -15.01
N TYR A 15 1.76 5.68 -14.16
CA TYR A 15 2.69 6.75 -14.53
C TYR A 15 3.61 6.32 -15.67
N GLY A 16 4.19 5.11 -15.58
CA GLY A 16 5.07 4.55 -16.60
C GLY A 16 4.38 4.43 -17.96
N THR A 17 3.16 3.90 -17.99
CA THR A 17 2.36 3.76 -19.22
C THR A 17 2.04 5.13 -19.84
N ILE A 18 1.68 6.13 -19.03
CA ILE A 18 1.39 7.48 -19.51
C ILE A 18 2.68 8.15 -20.01
N ALA A 19 3.78 8.04 -19.26
CA ALA A 19 5.07 8.62 -19.65
C ALA A 19 5.58 8.01 -20.96
N GLU A 20 5.46 6.70 -21.14
CA GLU A 20 5.80 6.00 -22.37
C GLU A 20 4.93 6.45 -23.55
N GLY A 21 3.61 6.54 -23.36
CA GLY A 21 2.69 7.04 -24.38
C GLY A 21 3.01 8.48 -24.80
N LEU A 22 3.33 9.36 -23.84
CA LEU A 22 3.74 10.74 -24.10
C LEU A 22 5.08 10.79 -24.85
N ALA A 23 6.05 9.93 -24.48
CA ALA A 23 7.33 9.83 -25.14
C ALA A 23 7.17 9.40 -26.61
N GLN A 24 6.35 8.39 -26.88
CA GLN A 24 6.05 7.89 -28.22
C GLN A 24 5.31 8.94 -29.05
N ALA A 25 4.26 9.56 -28.51
CA ALA A 25 3.50 10.61 -29.21
C ALA A 25 4.38 11.84 -29.49
N GLY A 26 5.13 12.30 -28.49
CA GLY A 26 6.05 13.44 -28.64
C GLY A 26 7.17 13.16 -29.62
N GLY A 27 7.75 11.96 -29.59
CA GLY A 27 8.76 11.52 -30.54
C GLY A 27 8.24 11.49 -31.98
N THR A 28 7.05 10.93 -32.19
CA THR A 28 6.40 10.88 -33.52
C THR A 28 6.10 12.30 -34.06
N LEU A 29 5.53 13.16 -33.22
CA LEU A 29 5.20 14.53 -33.61
C LEU A 29 6.47 15.33 -33.95
N ALA A 30 7.51 15.21 -33.13
CA ALA A 30 8.78 15.88 -33.34
C ALA A 30 9.46 15.41 -34.65
N ALA A 31 9.39 14.09 -34.94
CA ALA A 31 9.88 13.52 -36.18
C ALA A 31 9.15 14.11 -37.41
N GLN A 32 7.80 14.15 -37.34
CA GLN A 32 6.98 14.73 -38.42
C GLN A 32 7.29 16.20 -38.67
N VAL A 33 7.39 17.00 -37.61
CA VAL A 33 7.71 18.43 -37.72
C VAL A 33 9.11 18.63 -38.31
N LYS A 34 10.10 17.83 -37.88
CA LYS A 34 11.47 17.92 -38.40
C LYS A 34 11.54 17.53 -39.86
N VAL A 35 10.92 16.41 -40.25
CA VAL A 35 10.87 15.98 -41.66
C VAL A 35 10.19 17.05 -42.53
N ALA A 36 9.04 17.58 -42.09
CA ALA A 36 8.36 18.65 -42.80
C ALA A 36 9.24 19.91 -43.00
N ARG A 37 10.01 20.27 -41.95
CA ARG A 37 10.96 21.40 -42.02
C ARG A 37 12.10 21.13 -42.98
N LEU A 38 12.71 19.95 -42.97
CA LEU A 38 13.81 19.60 -43.89
C LEU A 38 13.34 19.55 -45.34
N LEU A 39 12.14 19.01 -45.59
CA LEU A 39 11.50 19.05 -46.89
C LEU A 39 11.25 20.48 -47.40
N SER A 40 10.83 21.39 -46.51
CA SER A 40 10.64 22.81 -46.85
C SER A 40 11.96 23.54 -47.17
N GLN A 41 13.10 22.98 -46.72
CA GLN A 41 14.45 23.47 -47.05
C GLN A 41 15.02 22.83 -48.31
N GLY A 42 14.28 21.97 -49.00
CA GLY A 42 14.67 21.34 -50.26
C GLY A 42 15.45 20.04 -50.12
N GLU A 43 15.52 19.45 -48.94
CA GLU A 43 16.14 18.14 -48.73
C GLU A 43 15.29 17.00 -49.30
N ALA A 44 15.93 15.96 -49.87
CA ALA A 44 15.23 14.78 -50.35
C ALA A 44 14.70 13.93 -49.19
N LEU A 45 13.51 13.32 -49.35
CA LEU A 45 12.85 12.48 -48.34
C LEU A 45 13.76 11.44 -47.67
N PRO A 46 14.65 10.69 -48.34
CA PRO A 46 15.55 9.75 -47.70
C PRO A 46 16.56 10.39 -46.75
N GLN A 47 17.05 11.58 -47.05
CA GLN A 47 18.01 12.32 -46.23
C GLN A 47 17.31 12.96 -45.01
N ALA A 48 16.13 13.51 -45.19
CA ALA A 48 15.31 14.04 -44.13
C ALA A 48 14.91 12.95 -43.09
N ALA A 49 14.69 11.73 -43.55
CA ALA A 49 14.36 10.58 -42.67
C ALA A 49 15.58 10.06 -41.87
N MET A 50 16.80 10.18 -42.40
CA MET A 50 18.03 9.77 -41.70
C MET A 50 18.44 10.73 -40.56
N GLY A 51 17.99 11.98 -40.60
CA GLY A 51 18.24 12.97 -39.55
C GLY A 51 17.37 12.81 -38.28
N TRP A 52 16.81 11.65 -38.04
CA TRP A 52 15.87 11.37 -36.99
C TRP A 52 16.56 11.25 -35.62
N ASN A 53 16.75 12.37 -34.94
CA ASN A 53 17.02 12.35 -33.50
C ASN A 53 15.72 12.64 -32.76
N ALA A 54 15.25 11.65 -32.00
CA ALA A 54 14.08 11.81 -31.16
C ALA A 54 14.26 12.96 -30.16
N VAL A 55 13.19 13.68 -29.88
CA VAL A 55 13.18 14.67 -28.82
C VAL A 55 13.37 13.89 -27.49
N GLY A 56 14.40 14.25 -26.74
CA GLY A 56 14.66 13.66 -25.43
C GLY A 56 13.58 14.11 -24.47
N LEU A 57 12.86 13.13 -23.88
CA LEU A 57 11.94 13.39 -22.78
C LEU A 57 12.77 13.49 -21.49
N ASN A 58 12.73 14.64 -20.82
CA ASN A 58 13.31 14.78 -19.49
C ASN A 58 12.23 14.41 -18.46
N VAL A 59 12.25 13.16 -17.99
CA VAL A 59 11.30 12.64 -17.00
C VAL A 59 11.91 12.82 -15.62
N VAL A 60 11.27 13.63 -14.79
CA VAL A 60 11.61 13.79 -13.37
C VAL A 60 10.44 13.23 -12.56
N PRO A 61 10.52 11.96 -12.11
CA PRO A 61 9.43 11.38 -11.31
C PRO A 61 9.37 12.05 -9.95
N VAL A 62 8.15 12.45 -9.56
CA VAL A 62 7.86 12.99 -8.23
C VAL A 62 7.43 11.86 -7.33
N PHE A 63 7.78 11.90 -6.03
CA PHE A 63 7.51 10.91 -4.98
C PHE A 63 8.19 9.53 -5.14
N ASN A 64 8.57 9.11 -6.35
CA ASN A 64 9.32 7.87 -6.58
C ASN A 64 10.48 8.13 -7.57
N PRO A 65 11.55 8.83 -7.13
CA PRO A 65 12.65 9.27 -8.02
C PRO A 65 13.37 8.12 -8.72
N SER A 66 13.43 6.96 -8.09
CA SER A 66 14.06 5.75 -8.66
C SER A 66 13.16 5.02 -9.65
N MET A 67 11.88 5.39 -9.76
CA MET A 67 10.83 4.64 -10.47
C MET A 67 10.84 3.15 -10.09
N GLY A 68 11.27 2.87 -8.84
CA GLY A 68 11.49 1.51 -8.33
C GLY A 68 10.23 0.94 -7.71
N TYR A 69 9.98 -0.33 -7.99
CA TYR A 69 8.91 -1.12 -7.37
C TYR A 69 9.06 -1.18 -5.84
N VAL A 70 10.31 -1.17 -5.35
CA VAL A 70 10.64 -1.30 -3.92
C VAL A 70 10.08 -0.14 -3.11
N ASN A 71 10.24 1.10 -3.57
CA ASN A 71 9.80 2.30 -2.82
C ASN A 71 8.28 2.43 -2.71
N TYR A 72 7.55 1.69 -3.53
CA TYR A 72 6.11 1.80 -3.65
C TYR A 72 5.39 0.58 -3.03
N VAL A 73 5.78 -0.64 -3.43
CA VAL A 73 5.07 -1.85 -3.02
C VAL A 73 5.51 -2.33 -1.64
N VAL A 74 6.79 -2.21 -1.30
CA VAL A 74 7.31 -2.76 -0.04
C VAL A 74 6.68 -2.11 1.19
N PRO A 75 6.53 -0.77 1.30
CA PRO A 75 5.81 -0.16 2.41
C PRO A 75 4.37 -0.67 2.56
N ALA A 76 3.64 -0.75 1.46
CA ALA A 76 2.26 -1.24 1.46
C ALA A 76 2.16 -2.70 1.92
N VAL A 77 3.07 -3.56 1.44
CA VAL A 77 3.15 -4.97 1.84
C VAL A 77 3.48 -5.10 3.33
N PHE A 78 4.36 -4.27 3.89
CA PHE A 78 4.66 -4.28 5.32
C PHE A 78 3.44 -3.93 6.17
N VAL A 79 2.65 -2.93 5.76
CA VAL A 79 1.37 -2.60 6.40
C VAL A 79 0.42 -3.80 6.35
N LEU A 80 0.28 -4.45 5.19
CA LEU A 80 -0.58 -5.62 5.04
C LEU A 80 -0.11 -6.79 5.92
N ILE A 81 1.18 -7.07 5.99
CA ILE A 81 1.71 -8.13 6.85
C ILE A 81 1.38 -7.84 8.32
N LEU A 82 1.64 -6.62 8.78
CA LEU A 82 1.32 -6.21 10.15
C LEU A 82 -0.18 -6.36 10.43
N HIS A 83 -1.04 -5.88 9.52
CA HIS A 83 -2.48 -6.00 9.62
C HIS A 83 -2.94 -7.46 9.72
N GLN A 84 -2.46 -8.32 8.83
CA GLN A 84 -2.85 -9.74 8.80
C GLN A 84 -2.41 -10.48 10.06
N VAL A 85 -1.16 -10.30 10.49
CA VAL A 85 -0.62 -10.97 11.70
C VAL A 85 -1.37 -10.51 12.95
N LEU A 86 -1.72 -9.23 13.01
CA LEU A 86 -2.46 -8.65 14.13
C LEU A 86 -3.89 -9.19 14.21
N LEU A 87 -4.60 -9.24 13.06
CA LEU A 87 -5.93 -9.84 12.96
C LEU A 87 -5.93 -11.32 13.35
N LEU A 88 -4.95 -12.08 12.83
CA LEU A 88 -4.81 -13.51 13.16
C LEU A 88 -4.57 -13.70 14.65
N GLY A 89 -3.59 -13.01 15.22
CA GLY A 89 -3.22 -13.18 16.63
C GLY A 89 -4.37 -12.86 17.57
N THR A 90 -5.01 -11.71 17.39
CA THR A 90 -6.12 -11.26 18.27
C THR A 90 -7.41 -12.05 18.00
N GLY A 91 -7.69 -12.39 16.75
CA GLY A 91 -8.85 -13.17 16.36
C GLY A 91 -8.80 -14.62 16.88
N ILE A 92 -7.66 -15.29 16.69
CA ILE A 92 -7.45 -16.66 17.19
C ILE A 92 -7.53 -16.69 18.72
N LEU A 93 -6.94 -15.70 19.41
CA LEU A 93 -7.00 -15.60 20.87
C LEU A 93 -8.46 -15.53 21.36
N GLY A 94 -9.26 -14.62 20.79
CA GLY A 94 -10.67 -14.46 21.14
C GLY A 94 -11.49 -15.72 20.86
N ALA A 95 -11.39 -16.28 19.66
CA ALA A 95 -12.10 -17.49 19.28
C ALA A 95 -11.69 -18.71 20.12
N THR A 96 -10.41 -18.81 20.52
CA THR A 96 -9.94 -19.87 21.43
C THR A 96 -10.59 -19.75 22.81
N GLN A 97 -10.71 -18.53 23.33
CA GLN A 97 -11.36 -18.28 24.61
C GLN A 97 -12.86 -18.63 24.55
N ASN A 98 -13.54 -18.25 23.46
CA ASN A 98 -14.94 -18.64 23.24
C ASN A 98 -15.11 -20.16 23.14
N GLN A 99 -14.22 -20.84 22.42
CA GLN A 99 -14.23 -22.28 22.29
C GLN A 99 -14.06 -22.99 23.65
N ARG A 100 -13.15 -22.51 24.48
CA ARG A 100 -12.92 -23.03 25.82
C ARG A 100 -14.11 -22.78 26.74
N SER A 101 -14.68 -21.57 26.70
CA SER A 101 -15.91 -21.26 27.45
C SER A 101 -17.07 -22.15 27.04
N GLY A 102 -17.25 -22.45 25.76
CA GLY A 102 -18.27 -23.37 25.26
C GLY A 102 -18.08 -24.82 25.71
N ARG A 103 -16.88 -25.19 26.15
CA ARG A 103 -16.58 -26.50 26.77
C ARG A 103 -16.75 -26.50 28.31
N GLY A 104 -17.20 -25.38 28.88
CA GLY A 104 -17.33 -25.22 30.33
C GLY A 104 -16.02 -24.89 31.05
N GLU A 105 -14.94 -24.61 30.30
CA GLU A 105 -13.69 -24.20 30.91
C GLU A 105 -13.77 -22.73 31.36
N GLN A 106 -13.38 -22.50 32.62
CA GLN A 106 -13.30 -21.14 33.17
C GLN A 106 -11.87 -20.57 32.99
N GLY A 107 -11.79 -19.26 32.73
CA GLY A 107 -10.53 -18.60 32.60
C GLY A 107 -10.59 -17.12 33.02
N TYR A 108 -9.43 -16.48 33.10
CA TYR A 108 -9.32 -15.07 33.52
C TYR A 108 -10.20 -14.13 32.69
N TRP A 109 -10.43 -14.43 31.41
CA TRP A 109 -11.24 -13.61 30.50
C TRP A 109 -12.72 -13.49 30.91
N GLN A 110 -13.21 -14.40 31.75
CA GLN A 110 -14.57 -14.38 32.31
C GLN A 110 -14.66 -13.64 33.64
N GLN A 111 -13.53 -13.48 34.33
CA GLN A 111 -13.46 -12.89 35.68
C GLN A 111 -13.06 -11.40 35.63
N VAL A 112 -12.50 -10.94 34.54
CA VAL A 112 -12.01 -9.56 34.36
C VAL A 112 -13.06 -8.73 33.62
N PRO A 113 -13.32 -7.47 34.05
CA PRO A 113 -14.17 -6.54 33.29
C PRO A 113 -13.73 -6.42 31.82
N VAL A 114 -14.71 -6.39 30.91
CA VAL A 114 -14.46 -6.36 29.45
C VAL A 114 -13.50 -5.22 29.05
N LEU A 115 -13.70 -4.04 29.64
CA LEU A 115 -12.83 -2.88 29.34
C LEU A 115 -11.39 -3.13 29.77
N ALA A 116 -11.17 -3.68 30.96
CA ALA A 116 -9.83 -4.00 31.46
C ALA A 116 -9.16 -5.07 30.58
N LEU A 117 -9.91 -6.07 30.15
CA LEU A 117 -9.44 -7.10 29.23
C LEU A 117 -9.05 -6.52 27.87
N LEU A 118 -9.87 -5.62 27.33
CA LEU A 118 -9.60 -4.93 26.05
C LEU A 118 -8.35 -4.06 26.15
N LEU A 119 -8.23 -3.25 27.19
CA LEU A 119 -7.06 -2.39 27.42
C LEU A 119 -5.79 -3.22 27.61
N ALA A 120 -5.84 -4.29 28.41
CA ALA A 120 -4.69 -5.17 28.60
C ALA A 120 -4.23 -5.83 27.29
N ARG A 121 -5.18 -6.31 26.47
CA ARG A 121 -4.85 -6.86 25.13
C ARG A 121 -4.23 -5.82 24.23
N THR A 122 -4.79 -4.62 24.20
CA THR A 122 -4.27 -3.51 23.40
C THR A 122 -2.84 -3.15 23.79
N LEU A 123 -2.56 -3.04 25.09
CA LEU A 123 -1.21 -2.73 25.59
C LEU A 123 -0.20 -3.85 25.28
N VAL A 124 -0.58 -5.11 25.52
CA VAL A 124 0.30 -6.25 25.26
C VAL A 124 0.58 -6.38 23.76
N VAL A 125 -0.46 -6.33 22.93
CA VAL A 125 -0.32 -6.44 21.47
C VAL A 125 0.45 -5.24 20.92
N GLY A 126 0.12 -4.01 21.35
CA GLY A 126 0.85 -2.81 20.95
C GLY A 126 2.33 -2.90 21.31
N GLY A 127 2.67 -3.34 22.53
CA GLY A 127 4.04 -3.57 22.98
C GLY A 127 4.78 -4.62 22.16
N LEU A 128 4.14 -5.74 21.83
CA LEU A 128 4.72 -6.78 20.98
C LEU A 128 4.98 -6.28 19.55
N PHE A 129 4.13 -5.40 19.02
CA PHE A 129 4.24 -4.89 17.66
C PHE A 129 5.25 -3.74 17.51
N VAL A 130 5.76 -3.18 18.59
CA VAL A 130 6.89 -2.23 18.52
C VAL A 130 8.07 -2.83 17.77
N LEU A 131 8.39 -4.09 18.03
CA LEU A 131 9.54 -4.75 17.41
C LEU A 131 9.36 -4.95 15.89
N PRO A 132 8.29 -5.58 15.37
CA PRO A 132 8.10 -5.72 13.94
C PRO A 132 7.88 -4.38 13.21
N VAL A 133 7.25 -3.39 13.82
CA VAL A 133 7.15 -2.03 13.23
C VAL A 133 8.53 -1.41 13.08
N THR A 134 9.34 -1.42 14.13
CA THR A 134 10.72 -0.91 14.08
C THR A 134 11.57 -1.68 13.08
N TYR A 135 11.39 -2.99 12.98
CA TYR A 135 12.10 -3.82 12.01
C TYR A 135 11.72 -3.45 10.57
N PHE A 136 10.44 -3.39 10.24
CA PHE A 136 9.99 -3.12 8.87
C PHE A 136 10.25 -1.68 8.45
N PHE A 137 9.77 -0.70 9.21
CA PHE A 137 9.89 0.71 8.86
C PHE A 137 11.20 1.37 9.32
N GLY A 138 11.94 0.70 10.23
CA GLY A 138 13.28 1.07 10.62
C GLY A 138 14.31 0.36 9.75
N PHE A 139 14.69 -0.85 10.16
CA PHE A 139 15.81 -1.60 9.59
C PHE A 139 15.64 -1.91 8.09
N CYS A 140 14.45 -2.41 7.67
CA CYS A 140 14.26 -2.78 6.26
C CYS A 140 14.28 -1.57 5.33
N PHE A 141 13.76 -0.42 5.77
CA PHE A 141 13.81 0.80 4.96
C PHE A 141 15.25 1.26 4.73
N ASP A 142 16.10 1.22 5.77
CA ASP A 142 17.52 1.55 5.63
C ASP A 142 18.25 0.53 4.76
N TYR A 143 17.99 -0.76 4.98
CA TYR A 143 18.66 -1.84 4.26
C TYR A 143 18.32 -1.84 2.75
N TYR A 144 17.08 -1.59 2.39
CA TYR A 144 16.63 -1.56 0.99
C TYR A 144 16.74 -0.17 0.33
N GLY A 145 17.19 0.84 1.08
CA GLY A 145 17.32 2.22 0.56
C GLY A 145 15.97 2.85 0.22
N ILE A 146 14.90 2.48 0.95
CA ILE A 146 13.57 3.05 0.76
C ILE A 146 13.58 4.47 1.31
N ALA A 147 13.17 5.44 0.47
CA ALA A 147 13.12 6.83 0.86
C ALA A 147 12.14 7.05 2.03
N ARG A 148 12.61 7.73 3.07
CA ARG A 148 11.78 8.16 4.20
C ARG A 148 11.49 9.64 4.06
N THR A 149 10.23 9.98 3.93
CA THR A 149 9.78 11.38 3.95
C THR A 149 9.34 11.84 5.34
N ALA A 150 8.92 10.90 6.19
CA ALA A 150 8.41 11.16 7.53
C ALA A 150 9.49 11.02 8.61
N GLU A 151 9.44 11.90 9.61
CA GLU A 151 10.24 11.77 10.83
C GLU A 151 9.77 10.56 11.67
N PRO A 152 10.68 9.94 12.47
CA PRO A 152 10.34 8.77 13.29
C PRO A 152 9.16 8.99 14.25
N ALA A 153 9.01 10.22 14.80
CA ALA A 153 7.88 10.55 15.66
C ALA A 153 6.55 10.56 14.91
N ALA A 154 6.53 11.10 13.68
CA ALA A 154 5.35 11.13 12.83
C ALA A 154 4.96 9.70 12.40
N LEU A 155 5.94 8.84 12.10
CA LEU A 155 5.72 7.42 11.81
C LEU A 155 4.97 6.73 12.95
N TRP A 156 5.43 6.90 14.20
CA TRP A 156 4.79 6.30 15.36
C TRP A 156 3.40 6.87 15.64
N LEU A 157 3.24 8.18 15.51
CA LEU A 157 1.94 8.85 15.68
C LEU A 157 0.90 8.33 14.70
N PHE A 158 1.31 7.99 13.47
CA PHE A 158 0.45 7.42 12.44
C PHE A 158 0.23 5.91 12.64
N THR A 159 1.27 5.17 13.04
CA THR A 159 1.20 3.71 13.19
C THR A 159 0.35 3.30 14.41
N LEU A 160 0.36 4.07 15.49
CA LEU A 160 -0.40 3.74 16.71
C LEU A 160 -1.92 3.60 16.47
N PRO A 161 -2.62 4.56 15.83
CA PRO A 161 -4.03 4.41 15.48
C PRO A 161 -4.30 3.17 14.60
N PHE A 162 -3.43 2.88 13.65
CA PHE A 162 -3.53 1.69 12.81
C PHE A 162 -3.45 0.39 13.64
N LEU A 163 -2.48 0.28 14.55
CA LEU A 163 -2.33 -0.89 15.44
C LEU A 163 -3.55 -1.04 16.35
N LEU A 164 -4.07 0.07 16.90
CA LEU A 164 -5.28 0.08 17.73
C LEU A 164 -6.50 -0.41 16.95
N ALA A 165 -6.78 0.19 15.80
CA ALA A 165 -7.93 -0.15 14.97
C ALA A 165 -7.88 -1.62 14.53
N THR A 166 -6.71 -2.10 14.11
CA THR A 166 -6.52 -3.49 13.69
C THR A 166 -6.66 -4.46 14.86
N THR A 167 -6.11 -4.12 16.04
CA THR A 167 -6.27 -4.94 17.26
C THR A 167 -7.74 -5.09 17.62
N TRP A 168 -8.50 -4.00 17.60
CA TRP A 168 -9.92 -4.03 17.96
C TRP A 168 -10.75 -4.76 16.92
N LEU A 169 -10.45 -4.61 15.65
CA LEU A 169 -11.07 -5.39 14.58
C LEU A 169 -10.83 -6.89 14.78
N GLY A 170 -9.61 -7.28 15.14
CA GLY A 170 -9.28 -8.67 15.46
C GLY A 170 -9.97 -9.18 16.73
N VAL A 171 -10.16 -8.34 17.75
CA VAL A 171 -10.97 -8.69 18.95
C VAL A 171 -12.43 -8.94 18.56
N VAL A 172 -13.02 -8.09 17.72
CA VAL A 172 -14.39 -8.30 17.20
C VAL A 172 -14.45 -9.58 16.38
N LEU A 173 -13.51 -9.81 15.49
CA LEU A 173 -13.42 -11.05 14.71
C LEU A 173 -13.37 -12.28 15.64
N GLY A 174 -12.53 -12.24 16.67
CA GLY A 174 -12.43 -13.31 17.65
C GLY A 174 -13.71 -13.53 18.46
N ALA A 175 -14.47 -12.46 18.75
CA ALA A 175 -15.73 -12.55 19.46
C ALA A 175 -16.85 -13.19 18.64
N LEU A 176 -16.82 -13.06 17.31
CA LEU A 176 -17.82 -13.62 16.42
C LEU A 176 -17.74 -15.14 16.27
N PHE A 177 -16.60 -15.74 16.55
CA PHE A 177 -16.38 -17.16 16.31
C PHE A 177 -16.18 -17.97 17.60
N THR A 178 -16.71 -19.17 17.59
CA THR A 178 -16.58 -20.16 18.69
C THR A 178 -15.52 -21.22 18.39
N ARG A 179 -14.93 -21.20 17.20
CA ARG A 179 -13.88 -22.14 16.78
C ARG A 179 -12.63 -21.35 16.39
N ARG A 180 -11.49 -21.76 16.94
CA ARG A 180 -10.19 -21.08 16.77
C ARG A 180 -9.64 -21.06 15.33
N ASP A 181 -10.13 -21.95 14.47
CA ASP A 181 -9.71 -22.06 13.06
C ASP A 181 -10.43 -21.05 12.15
N LEU A 182 -11.63 -20.60 12.52
CA LEU A 182 -12.44 -19.72 11.68
C LEU A 182 -11.81 -18.32 11.44
N PRO A 183 -11.25 -17.62 12.42
CA PRO A 183 -10.55 -16.37 12.17
C PRO A 183 -9.45 -16.51 11.13
N THR A 184 -8.68 -17.61 11.16
CA THR A 184 -7.62 -17.87 10.18
C THR A 184 -8.20 -18.00 8.78
N GLN A 185 -9.29 -18.74 8.61
CA GLN A 185 -9.94 -18.90 7.31
C GLN A 185 -10.45 -17.57 6.75
N VAL A 186 -11.11 -16.76 7.59
CA VAL A 186 -11.60 -15.43 7.18
C VAL A 186 -10.46 -14.52 6.74
N VAL A 187 -9.39 -14.45 7.52
CA VAL A 187 -8.23 -13.61 7.20
C VAL A 187 -7.54 -14.10 5.92
N LEU A 188 -7.36 -15.40 5.72
CA LEU A 188 -6.75 -15.95 4.49
C LEU A 188 -7.61 -15.69 3.26
N ILE A 189 -8.93 -15.88 3.34
CA ILE A 189 -9.84 -15.64 2.22
C ILE A 189 -9.89 -14.14 1.89
N SER A 190 -9.87 -13.26 2.89
CA SER A 190 -9.89 -11.81 2.68
C SER A 190 -8.54 -11.23 2.23
N SER A 191 -7.44 -11.97 2.37
CA SER A 191 -6.09 -11.47 2.06
C SER A 191 -5.95 -11.00 0.61
N LEU A 192 -6.37 -11.83 -0.35
CA LEU A 192 -6.24 -11.49 -1.78
C LEU A 192 -7.14 -10.32 -2.19
N PRO A 193 -8.45 -10.28 -1.85
CA PRO A 193 -9.25 -9.09 -2.05
C PRO A 193 -8.65 -7.82 -1.43
N LEU A 194 -8.11 -7.89 -0.21
CA LEU A 194 -7.49 -6.73 0.45
C LEU A 194 -6.28 -6.21 -0.30
N VAL A 195 -5.44 -7.08 -0.87
CA VAL A 195 -4.28 -6.66 -1.69
C VAL A 195 -4.74 -5.79 -2.86
N PHE A 196 -5.83 -6.16 -3.54
CA PHE A 196 -6.35 -5.40 -4.68
C PHE A 196 -7.12 -4.14 -4.27
N LEU A 197 -7.76 -4.14 -3.10
CA LEU A 197 -8.56 -3.03 -2.61
C LEU A 197 -7.76 -2.03 -1.76
N ALA A 198 -6.52 -2.34 -1.43
CA ALA A 198 -5.70 -1.50 -0.56
C ALA A 198 -5.09 -0.26 -1.24
N GLY A 199 -5.34 -0.05 -2.53
CA GLY A 199 -4.97 1.17 -3.22
C GLY A 199 -3.54 1.25 -3.75
N PHE A 200 -2.68 0.27 -3.49
CA PHE A 200 -1.29 0.32 -3.95
C PHE A 200 -1.04 -0.44 -5.28
N ILE A 201 -1.92 -1.33 -5.70
CA ILE A 201 -1.85 -1.97 -7.03
C ILE A 201 -2.66 -1.16 -8.03
N TRP A 202 -3.86 -0.73 -7.64
CA TRP A 202 -4.78 0.09 -8.43
C TRP A 202 -5.11 1.37 -7.67
N PRO A 203 -5.10 2.54 -8.32
CA PRO A 203 -5.61 3.77 -7.73
C PRO A 203 -7.03 3.57 -7.20
N LEU A 204 -7.30 4.07 -5.99
CA LEU A 204 -8.62 3.89 -5.35
C LEU A 204 -9.75 4.53 -6.15
N GLU A 205 -9.45 5.55 -6.95
CA GLU A 205 -10.39 6.23 -7.85
C GLU A 205 -10.89 5.32 -8.98
N LEU A 206 -10.11 4.29 -9.35
CA LEU A 206 -10.49 3.30 -10.37
C LEU A 206 -11.30 2.13 -9.80
N ILE A 207 -11.37 2.03 -8.47
CA ILE A 207 -12.16 0.99 -7.81
C ILE A 207 -13.63 1.44 -7.76
N PRO A 208 -14.61 0.56 -8.09
CA PRO A 208 -16.01 0.88 -7.96
C PRO A 208 -16.35 1.44 -6.58
N THR A 209 -17.10 2.54 -6.52
CA THR A 209 -17.40 3.28 -5.29
C THR A 209 -17.86 2.42 -4.11
N PRO A 210 -18.73 1.39 -4.27
CA PRO A 210 -19.13 0.54 -3.15
C PRO A 210 -17.98 -0.28 -2.57
N LEU A 211 -17.06 -0.76 -3.42
CA LEU A 211 -15.89 -1.54 -3.00
C LEU A 211 -14.85 -0.65 -2.33
N ASN A 212 -14.62 0.55 -2.86
CA ASN A 212 -13.75 1.54 -2.24
C ASN A 212 -14.27 1.92 -0.85
N TRP A 213 -15.58 2.19 -0.72
CA TRP A 213 -16.19 2.48 0.57
C TRP A 213 -15.99 1.34 1.57
N LEU A 214 -16.16 0.08 1.17
CA LEU A 214 -15.90 -1.08 2.02
C LEU A 214 -14.42 -1.21 2.40
N ALA A 215 -13.52 -0.93 1.46
CA ALA A 215 -12.07 -0.99 1.69
C ALA A 215 -11.61 0.00 2.76
N GLN A 216 -12.19 1.19 2.82
CA GLN A 216 -11.88 2.22 3.82
C GLN A 216 -12.21 1.80 5.27
N TRP A 217 -13.10 0.83 5.47
CA TRP A 217 -13.38 0.28 6.80
C TRP A 217 -12.31 -0.69 7.28
N VAL A 218 -11.44 -1.14 6.39
CA VAL A 218 -10.33 -2.02 6.76
C VAL A 218 -9.11 -1.18 7.08
N PRO A 219 -8.57 -1.25 8.32
CA PRO A 219 -7.49 -0.35 8.77
C PRO A 219 -6.24 -0.34 7.87
N SER A 220 -5.99 -1.41 7.11
CA SER A 220 -4.85 -1.46 6.19
C SER A 220 -4.97 -0.48 5.02
N THR A 221 -6.17 -0.20 4.51
CA THR A 221 -6.35 0.68 3.36
C THR A 221 -5.95 2.12 3.67
N PRO A 222 -6.56 2.82 4.66
CA PRO A 222 -6.13 4.18 5.00
C PRO A 222 -4.69 4.22 5.57
N ALA A 223 -4.21 3.12 6.15
CA ALA A 223 -2.81 3.07 6.57
C ALA A 223 -1.86 3.04 5.37
N ILE A 224 -2.15 2.26 4.32
CA ILE A 224 -1.34 2.23 3.10
C ILE A 224 -1.35 3.58 2.40
N GLU A 225 -2.52 4.22 2.26
CA GLU A 225 -2.62 5.58 1.69
C GLU A 225 -1.75 6.60 2.44
N GLY A 226 -1.66 6.49 3.76
CA GLY A 226 -0.86 7.39 4.58
C GLY A 226 0.63 7.07 4.60
N PHE A 227 1.06 5.86 4.19
CA PHE A 227 2.46 5.47 4.08
C PHE A 227 3.05 5.68 2.68
N LEU A 228 2.22 5.80 1.64
CA LEU A 228 2.61 6.11 0.27
C LEU A 228 2.59 7.61 0.00
#